data_4484ecffbfdb55251a9a871f8936ac8a
#
_entry.id   4484ecffbfdb55251a9a871f8936ac8a
#
_cell.length_a   1.000
_cell.length_b   1.000
_cell.length_c   1.000
_cell.angle_alpha   90.00
_cell.angle_beta   90.00
_cell.angle_gamma   90.00
#
_symmetry.space_group_name_H-M   'P 1'
#
loop_
_entity.id
_entity.type
_entity.pdbx_description
1 polymer ?
#
loop_
_entity_poly.entity_id
_entity_poly.type
_entity_poly.pdbx_seq_one_letter_code
_entity_poly.pdbx_strand_id
1 'polypeptide(L)'
;QKNANFESIKTVEHKYNLIDNEEDAQRLYDYLFTKQILSLDTETTSTHAVDAELVGLSFAVEEKEAFYVAIPSNREEALKFVNIFKPLYENPEIMKVGQNIKYDYEVLMNYGVEIQGKMFDTMIAHYLIQPELYHNMDYLAEVYLHYQTVHIEDLIGPKGKNQKSMRDLAPSEVYEYAAEDADITLRLKNVLEPKLKELNLEELFWNVEMPLVPVLAHMEMNGVCIDTNSLKETSVNLTNRLTEIERHIYELAGESFNIASPRQVGEILFGKMKIVDKPKKTKTGQYVTSEEVLQQLRSKSPIIDEILNYRGLKKLLSTYVDSLPKLINPRTGRIHASFNQAITSTGRLSSSDPNLQNIPVRDDDGKEIRRCFIPEPGCLFFSADYSQIELRIMAHLSEDPNMTEAFREGNDIHAATAAKIWHEDISQVTDAQRKKAKTANFGIIYGITTFGLAQRMNIENKEAKQIIEDYFHTFPGVKAYMEKSKEIVRKKGYAETLFHRRRYLPDINSHNGTVRGFAERNAINAPIQGSEADIIKVAMVRIFKRFKAEDIKSKMIIQVHDELNFSVYPEEKEKVEQIVVEEMQNAYQLNVPLVADAGWGNNWLEAH
;
A
#
# COMPACT_ATOMS: atom_id res chain seq x y z
N GLN A 1 -17.19 28.79 16.52
CA GLN A 1 -16.11 27.91 16.98
C GLN A 1 -16.21 27.76 18.48
N LYS A 2 -16.75 26.61 18.91
CA LYS A 2 -16.74 26.26 20.32
C LYS A 2 -15.31 25.90 20.69
N ASN A 3 -14.70 26.65 21.57
CA ASN A 3 -13.46 26.27 22.24
C ASN A 3 -13.75 24.94 22.99
N ALA A 4 -13.42 23.82 22.35
CA ALA A 4 -13.46 22.55 23.03
C ALA A 4 -12.34 22.61 24.09
N ASN A 5 -12.70 22.51 25.36
CA ASN A 5 -11.72 22.46 26.46
C ASN A 5 -11.10 21.07 26.48
N PHE A 6 -10.04 20.86 25.67
CA PHE A 6 -9.27 19.64 25.73
C PHE A 6 -8.43 19.58 26.99
N GLU A 7 -8.32 18.40 27.56
CA GLU A 7 -7.30 18.12 28.55
C GLU A 7 -5.91 18.16 27.89
N SER A 8 -4.88 18.42 28.65
CA SER A 8 -3.50 18.47 28.19
C SER A 8 -2.54 18.09 29.32
N ILE A 9 -1.27 18.02 29.00
CA ILE A 9 -0.20 17.78 29.96
C ILE A 9 -0.24 18.81 31.10
N LYS A 10 -0.78 19.99 30.86
CA LYS A 10 -0.88 21.07 31.88
C LYS A 10 -2.08 20.90 32.80
N THR A 11 -3.12 20.16 32.39
CA THR A 11 -4.38 20.04 33.13
C THR A 11 -4.58 18.67 33.77
N VAL A 12 -3.92 17.63 33.22
CA VAL A 12 -4.03 16.26 33.73
C VAL A 12 -2.88 15.96 34.66
N GLU A 13 -3.22 15.46 35.85
CA GLU A 13 -2.21 14.98 36.80
C GLU A 13 -1.50 13.76 36.20
N HIS A 14 -0.18 13.81 36.17
CA HIS A 14 0.63 12.75 35.56
C HIS A 14 1.99 12.65 36.27
N LYS A 15 2.63 11.51 36.11
CA LYS A 15 3.96 11.24 36.62
C LYS A 15 4.86 10.76 35.49
N TYR A 16 5.60 11.70 34.91
CA TYR A 16 6.57 11.42 33.86
C TYR A 16 7.98 11.57 34.42
N ASN A 17 8.81 10.55 34.20
CA ASN A 17 10.11 10.43 34.83
C ASN A 17 11.23 10.42 33.79
N LEU A 18 12.28 11.17 34.04
CA LEU A 18 13.51 11.15 33.24
C LEU A 18 14.51 10.17 33.87
N ILE A 19 15.02 9.28 33.04
CA ILE A 19 16.06 8.31 33.37
C ILE A 19 17.29 8.66 32.52
N ASP A 20 18.38 9.04 33.14
CA ASP A 20 19.59 9.52 32.45
C ASP A 20 20.88 8.84 32.88
N ASN A 21 20.80 7.75 33.65
CA ASN A 21 21.94 6.95 34.06
C ASN A 21 21.63 5.47 34.08
N GLU A 22 22.67 4.64 34.02
CA GLU A 22 22.54 3.19 33.92
C GLU A 22 21.89 2.57 35.17
N GLU A 23 22.16 3.09 36.36
CA GLU A 23 21.61 2.56 37.59
C GLU A 23 20.09 2.68 37.64
N ASP A 24 19.57 3.87 37.31
CA ASP A 24 18.13 4.09 37.24
C ASP A 24 17.48 3.34 36.07
N ALA A 25 18.20 3.17 34.95
CA ALA A 25 17.75 2.35 33.84
C ALA A 25 17.57 0.90 34.26
N GLN A 26 18.51 0.33 35.01
CA GLN A 26 18.42 -1.03 35.51
C GLN A 26 17.22 -1.22 36.46
N ARG A 27 17.00 -0.23 37.35
CA ARG A 27 15.83 -0.24 38.25
C ARG A 27 14.52 -0.19 37.44
N LEU A 28 14.48 0.65 36.42
CA LEU A 28 13.33 0.73 35.54
C LEU A 28 13.07 -0.61 34.84
N TYR A 29 14.12 -1.23 34.29
CA TYR A 29 14.02 -2.56 33.67
C TYR A 29 13.42 -3.58 34.64
N ASP A 30 13.92 -3.64 35.87
CA ASP A 30 13.45 -4.58 36.88
C ASP A 30 11.95 -4.41 37.17
N TYR A 31 11.49 -3.14 37.19
CA TYR A 31 10.07 -2.82 37.35
C TYR A 31 9.24 -3.23 36.12
N LEU A 32 9.68 -2.86 34.90
CA LEU A 32 8.95 -3.11 33.66
C LEU A 32 8.86 -4.60 33.32
N PHE A 33 9.90 -5.36 33.63
CA PHE A 33 9.96 -6.79 33.32
C PHE A 33 8.88 -7.62 34.03
N THR A 34 8.34 -7.12 35.15
CA THR A 34 7.25 -7.77 35.89
C THR A 34 5.88 -7.57 35.24
N LYS A 35 5.77 -6.74 34.24
CA LYS A 35 4.49 -6.36 33.62
C LYS A 35 4.16 -7.23 32.40
N GLN A 36 2.87 -7.33 32.08
CA GLN A 36 2.39 -8.12 30.95
C GLN A 36 2.19 -7.29 29.69
N ILE A 37 2.03 -5.98 29.83
CA ILE A 37 1.78 -5.03 28.75
C ILE A 37 2.74 -3.86 28.90
N LEU A 38 3.40 -3.52 27.79
CA LEU A 38 4.37 -2.44 27.74
C LEU A 38 4.08 -1.53 26.56
N SER A 39 3.72 -0.29 26.82
CA SER A 39 3.70 0.73 25.79
C SER A 39 5.11 1.26 25.56
N LEU A 40 5.50 1.40 24.32
CA LEU A 40 6.84 1.84 23.94
C LEU A 40 6.80 2.88 22.82
N ASP A 41 7.82 3.70 22.82
CA ASP A 41 8.08 4.66 21.76
C ASP A 41 9.58 4.91 21.67
N THR A 42 10.05 5.42 20.55
CA THR A 42 11.44 5.83 20.36
C THR A 42 11.49 7.26 19.89
N GLU A 43 12.48 8.00 20.39
CA GLU A 43 12.86 9.31 19.87
C GLU A 43 14.16 9.15 19.10
N THR A 44 14.22 9.72 17.91
CA THR A 44 15.32 9.50 16.98
C THR A 44 15.75 10.78 16.26
N THR A 45 16.84 10.66 15.52
CA THR A 45 17.40 11.75 14.69
C THR A 45 16.76 11.88 13.32
N SER A 46 15.97 10.89 12.86
CA SER A 46 15.44 10.86 11.50
C SER A 46 14.11 10.12 11.42
N THR A 47 13.27 10.51 10.48
CA THR A 47 12.05 9.78 10.14
C THR A 47 12.34 8.54 9.27
N HIS A 48 13.56 8.43 8.72
CA HIS A 48 14.01 7.26 7.95
C HIS A 48 14.66 6.25 8.91
N ALA A 49 13.95 5.18 9.21
CA ALA A 49 14.37 4.21 10.23
C ALA A 49 15.75 3.62 9.96
N VAL A 50 16.12 3.37 8.71
CA VAL A 50 17.42 2.80 8.33
C VAL A 50 18.59 3.64 8.83
N ASP A 51 18.45 4.96 8.80
CA ASP A 51 19.49 5.92 9.18
C ASP A 51 19.28 6.53 10.56
N ALA A 52 18.18 6.19 11.23
CA ALA A 52 17.82 6.80 12.50
C ALA A 52 18.72 6.33 13.64
N GLU A 53 19.21 7.30 14.41
CA GLU A 53 19.91 7.04 15.66
C GLU A 53 18.97 7.33 16.83
N LEU A 54 19.03 6.52 17.87
CA LEU A 54 18.23 6.70 19.08
C LEU A 54 18.67 7.94 19.86
N VAL A 55 17.70 8.75 20.23
CA VAL A 55 17.84 9.86 21.18
C VAL A 55 17.28 9.45 22.53
N GLY A 56 16.25 8.62 22.56
CA GLY A 56 15.64 8.13 23.78
C GLY A 56 14.66 6.99 23.54
N LEU A 57 14.34 6.32 24.65
CA LEU A 57 13.34 5.25 24.73
C LEU A 57 12.28 5.67 25.74
N SER A 58 11.01 5.51 25.36
CA SER A 58 9.88 5.80 26.24
C SER A 58 9.11 4.54 26.58
N PHE A 59 8.63 4.46 27.81
CA PHE A 59 7.88 3.31 28.31
C PHE A 59 6.70 3.75 29.19
N ALA A 60 5.59 3.04 29.10
CA ALA A 60 4.46 3.18 30.00
C ALA A 60 3.81 1.82 30.25
N VAL A 61 3.46 1.54 31.49
CA VAL A 61 2.76 0.31 31.89
C VAL A 61 1.46 0.61 32.64
N GLU A 62 1.29 1.85 33.09
CA GLU A 62 0.07 2.37 33.71
C GLU A 62 -0.28 3.72 33.09
N GLU A 63 -1.57 4.00 33.00
CA GLU A 63 -2.03 5.29 32.49
C GLU A 63 -1.54 6.44 33.38
N LYS A 64 -1.15 7.54 32.76
CA LYS A 64 -0.68 8.78 33.41
C LYS A 64 0.67 8.63 34.13
N GLU A 65 1.37 7.53 33.91
CA GLU A 65 2.74 7.30 34.36
C GLU A 65 3.56 6.84 33.19
N ALA A 66 4.72 7.45 32.97
CA ALA A 66 5.61 7.06 31.88
C ALA A 66 7.06 7.42 32.22
N PHE A 67 7.97 6.82 31.47
CA PHE A 67 9.40 6.95 31.67
C PHE A 67 10.08 7.24 30.33
N TYR A 68 11.00 8.17 30.35
CA TYR A 68 11.86 8.46 29.21
C TYR A 68 13.31 8.18 29.59
N VAL A 69 13.94 7.29 28.85
CA VAL A 69 15.35 6.93 29.02
C VAL A 69 16.17 7.68 27.97
N ALA A 70 16.99 8.63 28.41
CA ALA A 70 17.87 9.36 27.51
C ALA A 70 18.99 8.44 27.01
N ILE A 71 19.20 8.41 25.72
CA ILE A 71 20.21 7.58 25.07
C ILE A 71 21.37 8.46 24.61
N PRO A 72 22.61 8.17 25.06
CA PRO A 72 23.79 8.92 24.62
C PRO A 72 24.01 8.84 23.11
N SER A 73 24.64 9.88 22.55
CA SER A 73 24.99 9.92 21.14
C SER A 73 26.13 8.96 20.75
N ASN A 74 27.01 8.63 21.68
CA ASN A 74 28.05 7.65 21.47
C ASN A 74 27.45 6.26 21.33
N ARG A 75 27.76 5.55 20.26
CA ARG A 75 27.13 4.27 19.97
C ARG A 75 27.43 3.20 21.00
N GLU A 76 28.64 3.13 21.52
CA GLU A 76 28.98 2.13 22.55
C GLU A 76 28.19 2.36 23.84
N GLU A 77 28.06 3.60 24.25
CA GLU A 77 27.26 3.97 25.43
C GLU A 77 25.77 3.75 25.17
N ALA A 78 25.30 4.11 23.98
CA ALA A 78 23.91 3.87 23.57
C ALA A 78 23.57 2.38 23.66
N LEU A 79 24.46 1.51 23.18
CA LEU A 79 24.26 0.06 23.23
C LEU A 79 24.19 -0.47 24.65
N LYS A 80 24.92 0.13 25.61
CA LYS A 80 24.83 -0.27 27.02
C LYS A 80 23.41 -0.06 27.56
N PHE A 81 22.80 1.12 27.27
CA PHE A 81 21.42 1.39 27.67
C PHE A 81 20.42 0.49 26.96
N VAL A 82 20.55 0.35 25.65
CA VAL A 82 19.63 -0.49 24.84
C VAL A 82 19.70 -1.94 25.31
N ASN A 83 20.90 -2.44 25.61
CA ASN A 83 21.08 -3.84 26.06
C ASN A 83 20.48 -4.12 27.44
N ILE A 84 20.32 -3.10 28.28
CA ILE A 84 19.59 -3.23 29.55
C ILE A 84 18.13 -3.64 29.25
N PHE A 85 17.51 -3.01 28.24
CA PHE A 85 16.10 -3.22 27.89
C PHE A 85 15.89 -4.30 26.84
N LYS A 86 16.95 -4.80 26.19
CA LYS A 86 16.83 -5.84 25.15
C LYS A 86 16.01 -7.05 25.60
N PRO A 87 16.24 -7.64 26.80
CA PRO A 87 15.44 -8.77 27.25
C PRO A 87 13.95 -8.43 27.41
N LEU A 88 13.64 -7.17 27.69
CA LEU A 88 12.26 -6.68 27.81
C LEU A 88 11.58 -6.66 26.44
N TYR A 89 12.23 -6.03 25.44
CA TYR A 89 11.71 -6.00 24.07
C TYR A 89 11.57 -7.38 23.46
N GLU A 90 12.49 -8.28 23.75
CA GLU A 90 12.54 -9.61 23.16
C GLU A 90 11.78 -10.67 23.97
N ASN A 91 11.15 -10.29 25.07
CA ASN A 91 10.35 -11.22 25.87
C ASN A 91 8.99 -11.49 25.18
N PRO A 92 8.74 -12.71 24.68
CA PRO A 92 7.50 -13.02 23.96
C PRO A 92 6.25 -13.01 24.84
N GLU A 93 6.41 -13.03 26.16
CA GLU A 93 5.30 -13.02 27.12
C GLU A 93 4.78 -11.62 27.42
N ILE A 94 5.49 -10.58 27.01
CA ILE A 94 5.09 -9.19 27.20
C ILE A 94 4.53 -8.65 25.89
N MET A 95 3.27 -8.18 25.92
CA MET A 95 2.65 -7.50 24.79
C MET A 95 3.24 -6.10 24.63
N LYS A 96 3.65 -5.73 23.43
CA LYS A 96 4.18 -4.39 23.12
C LYS A 96 3.11 -3.57 22.41
N VAL A 97 2.87 -2.37 22.93
CA VAL A 97 1.92 -1.41 22.40
C VAL A 97 2.69 -0.25 21.81
N GLY A 98 2.35 0.17 20.60
CA GLY A 98 3.00 1.30 19.95
C GLY A 98 2.06 2.04 19.03
N GLN A 99 2.49 3.21 18.59
CA GLN A 99 1.83 3.99 17.55
C GLN A 99 2.76 4.00 16.34
N ASN A 100 2.37 3.36 15.24
CA ASN A 100 3.26 3.06 14.11
C ASN A 100 4.50 2.27 14.58
N ILE A 101 4.24 1.17 15.24
CA ILE A 101 5.26 0.34 15.91
C ILE A 101 6.30 -0.23 14.94
N LYS A 102 5.96 -0.35 13.67
CA LYS A 102 6.90 -0.79 12.63
C LYS A 102 8.16 0.09 12.62
N TYR A 103 7.98 1.40 12.74
CA TYR A 103 9.09 2.33 12.81
C TYR A 103 10.01 2.04 14.02
N ASP A 104 9.43 1.86 15.20
CA ASP A 104 10.19 1.56 16.41
C ASP A 104 10.89 0.19 16.31
N TYR A 105 10.20 -0.79 15.73
CA TYR A 105 10.75 -2.10 15.45
C TYR A 105 12.02 -2.00 14.59
N GLU A 106 11.95 -1.23 13.51
CA GLU A 106 13.07 -1.03 12.58
C GLU A 106 14.23 -0.27 13.22
N VAL A 107 13.95 0.79 13.97
CA VAL A 107 14.99 1.55 14.67
C VAL A 107 15.74 0.66 15.66
N LEU A 108 15.01 -0.15 16.42
CA LEU A 108 15.62 -1.08 17.37
C LEU A 108 16.45 -2.18 16.68
N MET A 109 16.09 -2.58 15.48
CA MET A 109 16.91 -3.50 14.67
C MET A 109 18.32 -2.95 14.43
N ASN A 110 18.46 -1.64 14.26
CA ASN A 110 19.77 -0.99 14.09
C ASN A 110 20.68 -1.15 15.33
N TYR A 111 20.10 -1.47 16.48
CA TYR A 111 20.81 -1.68 17.74
C TYR A 111 20.84 -3.16 18.18
N GLY A 112 20.52 -4.06 17.24
CA GLY A 112 20.57 -5.51 17.52
C GLY A 112 19.41 -6.03 18.35
N VAL A 113 18.30 -5.30 18.39
CA VAL A 113 17.08 -5.69 19.13
C VAL A 113 15.98 -6.03 18.14
N GLU A 114 15.35 -7.18 18.30
CA GLU A 114 14.18 -7.58 17.54
C GLU A 114 13.01 -7.80 18.50
N ILE A 115 11.98 -6.97 18.37
CA ILE A 115 10.79 -7.05 19.23
C ILE A 115 10.12 -8.43 19.05
N GLN A 116 9.82 -9.10 20.16
CA GLN A 116 9.13 -10.39 20.17
C GLN A 116 7.80 -10.27 20.92
N GLY A 117 6.92 -11.24 20.69
CA GLY A 117 5.62 -11.31 21.32
C GLY A 117 4.53 -10.57 20.57
N LYS A 118 3.34 -10.57 21.15
CA LYS A 118 2.21 -9.86 20.55
C LYS A 118 2.46 -8.35 20.52
N MET A 119 2.06 -7.73 19.43
CA MET A 119 2.10 -6.28 19.28
C MET A 119 0.68 -5.73 19.12
N PHE A 120 0.46 -4.54 19.61
CA PHE A 120 -0.76 -3.77 19.40
C PHE A 120 -0.35 -2.39 18.87
N ASP A 121 -0.64 -2.14 17.60
CA ASP A 121 -0.39 -0.84 16.98
C ASP A 121 -1.69 -0.04 16.96
N THR A 122 -1.73 1.07 17.68
CA THR A 122 -2.92 1.93 17.78
C THR A 122 -3.28 2.57 16.45
N MET A 123 -2.30 2.85 15.60
CA MET A 123 -2.52 3.36 14.24
C MET A 123 -3.29 2.35 13.40
N ILE A 124 -2.85 1.10 13.40
CA ILE A 124 -3.48 0.04 12.60
C ILE A 124 -4.85 -0.35 13.19
N ALA A 125 -4.97 -0.38 14.52
CA ALA A 125 -6.25 -0.62 15.17
C ALA A 125 -7.30 0.39 14.69
N HIS A 126 -6.96 1.68 14.71
CA HIS A 126 -7.88 2.71 14.24
C HIS A 126 -8.13 2.62 12.72
N TYR A 127 -7.12 2.24 11.96
CA TYR A 127 -7.28 2.01 10.52
C TYR A 127 -8.36 0.96 10.22
N LEU A 128 -8.42 -0.11 11.01
CA LEU A 128 -9.47 -1.12 10.86
C LEU A 128 -10.84 -0.61 11.32
N ILE A 129 -10.88 0.22 12.36
CA ILE A 129 -12.11 0.76 12.92
C ILE A 129 -12.72 1.83 12.00
N GLN A 130 -11.90 2.76 11.51
CA GLN A 130 -12.31 3.88 10.67
C GLN A 130 -11.30 4.12 9.55
N PRO A 131 -11.31 3.31 8.47
CA PRO A 131 -10.29 3.36 7.42
C PRO A 131 -10.13 4.72 6.72
N GLU A 132 -11.20 5.50 6.65
CA GLU A 132 -11.24 6.76 5.91
C GLU A 132 -10.77 7.98 6.73
N LEU A 133 -10.59 7.83 8.04
CA LEU A 133 -10.20 8.93 8.92
C LEU A 133 -8.69 8.98 9.13
N TYR A 134 -8.22 9.98 9.85
CA TYR A 134 -6.82 10.11 10.22
C TYR A 134 -6.44 9.11 11.32
N HIS A 135 -5.18 8.68 11.34
CA HIS A 135 -4.69 7.66 12.28
C HIS A 135 -3.48 8.13 13.08
N ASN A 136 -3.11 9.40 12.98
CA ASN A 136 -2.00 9.97 13.77
C ASN A 136 -2.41 10.13 15.24
N MET A 137 -1.41 10.14 16.11
CA MET A 137 -1.62 10.16 17.56
C MET A 137 -2.37 11.40 18.03
N ASP A 138 -2.04 12.56 17.49
CA ASP A 138 -2.66 13.83 17.89
C ASP A 138 -4.17 13.80 17.64
N TYR A 139 -4.56 13.35 16.46
CA TYR A 139 -5.97 13.18 16.08
C TYR A 139 -6.68 12.17 16.97
N LEU A 140 -6.06 11.00 17.18
CA LEU A 140 -6.66 9.93 17.99
C LEU A 140 -6.83 10.36 19.45
N ALA A 141 -5.86 11.08 20.01
CA ALA A 141 -5.94 11.60 21.36
C ALA A 141 -7.09 12.60 21.51
N GLU A 142 -7.26 13.50 20.56
CA GLU A 142 -8.37 14.46 20.57
C GLU A 142 -9.73 13.77 20.47
N VAL A 143 -9.88 12.81 19.56
CA VAL A 143 -11.16 12.14 19.29
C VAL A 143 -11.55 11.18 20.41
N TYR A 144 -10.61 10.36 20.88
CA TYR A 144 -10.93 9.26 21.81
C TYR A 144 -10.64 9.57 23.27
N LEU A 145 -9.70 10.46 23.55
CA LEU A 145 -9.30 10.80 24.92
C LEU A 145 -9.68 12.23 25.31
N HIS A 146 -10.15 13.01 24.37
CA HIS A 146 -10.43 14.45 24.56
C HIS A 146 -9.20 15.17 25.11
N TYR A 147 -8.04 14.84 24.56
CA TYR A 147 -6.73 15.25 25.03
C TYR A 147 -5.91 15.86 23.90
N GLN A 148 -5.27 16.99 24.17
CA GLN A 148 -4.41 17.67 23.22
C GLN A 148 -2.94 17.41 23.58
N THR A 149 -2.23 16.71 22.71
CA THR A 149 -0.83 16.33 22.88
C THR A 149 0.10 17.52 22.61
N VAL A 150 1.31 17.45 23.16
CA VAL A 150 2.38 18.38 22.80
C VAL A 150 2.86 18.04 21.38
N HIS A 151 2.92 19.04 20.51
CA HIS A 151 3.40 18.86 19.13
C HIS A 151 4.93 18.91 19.09
N ILE A 152 5.53 18.03 18.28
CA ILE A 152 6.98 17.99 18.10
C ILE A 152 7.54 19.33 17.61
N GLU A 153 6.80 20.05 16.77
CA GLU A 153 7.18 21.36 16.25
C GLU A 153 7.33 22.42 17.35
N ASP A 154 6.63 22.27 18.47
CA ASP A 154 6.77 23.16 19.62
C ASP A 154 8.15 23.02 20.29
N LEU A 155 8.81 21.86 20.10
CA LEU A 155 10.13 21.55 20.66
C LEU A 155 11.27 21.86 19.70
N ILE A 156 11.15 21.44 18.43
CA ILE A 156 12.22 21.50 17.43
C ILE A 156 12.02 22.59 16.38
N GLY A 157 10.88 23.26 16.42
CA GLY A 157 10.51 24.29 15.45
C GLY A 157 9.81 23.73 14.21
N PRO A 158 9.25 24.63 13.37
CA PRO A 158 8.51 24.25 12.19
C PRO A 158 9.41 23.56 11.15
N LYS A 159 8.79 22.74 10.30
CA LYS A 159 9.50 22.06 9.18
C LYS A 159 10.22 23.07 8.31
N GLY A 160 11.47 22.80 7.99
CA GLY A 160 12.33 23.65 7.16
C GLY A 160 13.79 23.58 7.55
N LYS A 161 14.60 24.44 6.95
CA LYS A 161 16.06 24.47 7.15
C LYS A 161 16.48 24.73 8.60
N ASN A 162 15.63 25.43 9.37
CA ASN A 162 15.94 25.83 10.75
C ASN A 162 15.36 24.86 11.79
N GLN A 163 14.72 23.78 11.35
CA GLN A 163 14.20 22.77 12.28
C GLN A 163 15.36 22.06 12.98
N LYS A 164 15.31 22.01 14.31
CA LYS A 164 16.31 21.31 15.11
C LYS A 164 16.11 19.80 15.06
N SER A 165 17.16 19.04 15.34
CA SER A 165 17.05 17.62 15.64
C SER A 165 16.67 17.43 17.10
N MET A 166 15.95 16.35 17.42
CA MET A 166 15.70 15.97 18.83
C MET A 166 17.02 15.78 19.60
N ARG A 167 18.09 15.42 18.91
CA ARG A 167 19.43 15.28 19.48
C ARG A 167 19.98 16.61 19.99
N ASP A 168 19.57 17.74 19.41
CA ASP A 168 20.04 19.07 19.77
C ASP A 168 19.45 19.59 21.08
N LEU A 169 18.42 18.93 21.62
CA LEU A 169 17.74 19.30 22.83
C LEU A 169 18.27 18.51 24.04
N ALA A 170 18.32 19.14 25.19
CA ALA A 170 18.67 18.46 26.45
C ALA A 170 17.57 17.47 26.83
N PRO A 171 17.91 16.32 27.44
CA PRO A 171 16.90 15.37 27.93
C PRO A 171 15.82 16.01 28.81
N SER A 172 16.17 16.99 29.61
CA SER A 172 15.22 17.74 30.46
C SER A 172 14.17 18.51 29.68
N GLU A 173 14.45 18.86 28.42
CA GLU A 173 13.51 19.55 27.52
C GLU A 173 12.58 18.60 26.79
N VAL A 174 12.99 17.35 26.61
CA VAL A 174 12.32 16.35 25.71
C VAL A 174 11.49 15.35 26.49
N TYR A 175 11.90 15.02 27.74
CA TYR A 175 11.37 13.84 28.43
C TYR A 175 9.85 13.87 28.64
N GLU A 176 9.26 15.03 28.90
CA GLU A 176 7.81 15.11 29.11
C GLU A 176 7.04 14.82 27.83
N TYR A 177 7.50 15.39 26.72
CA TYR A 177 6.92 15.12 25.39
C TYR A 177 7.02 13.63 25.03
N ALA A 178 8.19 13.05 25.19
CA ALA A 178 8.45 11.66 24.82
C ALA A 178 7.70 10.67 25.74
N ALA A 179 7.68 10.96 27.03
CA ALA A 179 6.93 10.15 28.00
C ALA A 179 5.42 10.24 27.74
N GLU A 180 4.93 11.42 27.38
CA GLU A 180 3.53 11.62 27.00
C GLU A 180 3.13 10.69 25.87
N ASP A 181 3.97 10.53 24.85
CA ASP A 181 3.69 9.65 23.70
C ASP A 181 3.44 8.21 24.13
N ALA A 182 4.26 7.67 25.03
CA ALA A 182 4.09 6.32 25.54
C ALA A 182 2.80 6.18 26.39
N ASP A 183 2.51 7.17 27.22
CA ASP A 183 1.28 7.20 28.04
C ASP A 183 0.03 7.27 27.17
N ILE A 184 -0.02 8.21 26.23
CA ILE A 184 -1.16 8.38 25.33
C ILE A 184 -1.38 7.12 24.48
N THR A 185 -0.31 6.50 23.99
CA THR A 185 -0.40 5.25 23.23
C THR A 185 -1.03 4.14 24.06
N LEU A 186 -0.66 4.00 25.33
CA LEU A 186 -1.26 3.01 26.22
C LEU A 186 -2.76 3.29 26.44
N ARG A 187 -3.10 4.55 26.66
CA ARG A 187 -4.49 4.98 26.88
C ARG A 187 -5.33 4.74 25.62
N LEU A 188 -4.78 5.01 24.45
CA LEU A 188 -5.46 4.73 23.17
C LEU A 188 -5.69 3.24 22.97
N LYS A 189 -4.72 2.39 23.29
CA LYS A 189 -4.89 0.93 23.26
C LYS A 189 -6.08 0.50 24.08
N ASN A 190 -6.20 1.03 25.31
CA ASN A 190 -7.28 0.67 26.22
C ASN A 190 -8.66 1.09 25.69
N VAL A 191 -8.74 2.14 24.89
CA VAL A 191 -10.00 2.60 24.26
C VAL A 191 -10.28 1.84 22.95
N LEU A 192 -9.27 1.59 22.14
CA LEU A 192 -9.45 1.01 20.80
C LEU A 192 -9.67 -0.50 20.82
N GLU A 193 -9.04 -1.23 21.75
CA GLU A 193 -9.16 -2.69 21.82
C GLU A 193 -10.61 -3.17 21.99
N PRO A 194 -11.43 -2.60 22.91
CA PRO A 194 -12.84 -2.99 22.99
C PRO A 194 -13.63 -2.71 21.70
N LYS A 195 -13.27 -1.67 20.96
CA LYS A 195 -13.92 -1.34 19.68
C LYS A 195 -13.63 -2.36 18.59
N LEU A 196 -12.42 -2.91 18.57
CA LEU A 196 -12.08 -4.01 17.65
C LEU A 196 -12.96 -5.23 17.91
N LYS A 197 -13.22 -5.55 19.18
CA LYS A 197 -14.08 -6.64 19.56
C LYS A 197 -15.53 -6.39 19.17
N GLU A 198 -16.05 -5.21 19.49
CA GLU A 198 -17.41 -4.79 19.18
C GLU A 198 -17.70 -4.88 17.66
N LEU A 199 -16.73 -4.50 16.83
CA LEU A 199 -16.86 -4.49 15.39
C LEU A 199 -16.44 -5.81 14.70
N ASN A 200 -16.13 -6.84 15.47
CA ASN A 200 -15.70 -8.14 14.96
C ASN A 200 -14.42 -8.04 14.09
N LEU A 201 -13.47 -7.24 14.52
CA LEU A 201 -12.21 -7.01 13.82
C LEU A 201 -10.99 -7.65 14.50
N GLU A 202 -11.20 -8.36 15.62
CA GLU A 202 -10.10 -8.95 16.40
C GLU A 202 -9.27 -9.96 15.62
N GLU A 203 -9.92 -10.89 14.91
CA GLU A 203 -9.19 -11.92 14.15
C GLU A 203 -8.33 -11.29 13.06
N LEU A 204 -8.88 -10.33 12.32
CA LEU A 204 -8.13 -9.60 11.30
C LEU A 204 -6.94 -8.87 11.91
N PHE A 205 -7.17 -8.19 13.03
CA PHE A 205 -6.12 -7.44 13.73
C PHE A 205 -5.00 -8.34 14.25
N TRP A 206 -5.35 -9.36 15.04
CA TRP A 206 -4.37 -10.20 15.71
C TRP A 206 -3.73 -11.26 14.82
N ASN A 207 -4.46 -11.77 13.82
CA ASN A 207 -3.98 -12.88 13.00
C ASN A 207 -3.40 -12.45 11.66
N VAL A 208 -3.73 -11.26 11.18
CA VAL A 208 -3.27 -10.76 9.88
C VAL A 208 -2.45 -9.48 10.02
N GLU A 209 -3.02 -8.41 10.53
CA GLU A 209 -2.36 -7.09 10.51
C GLU A 209 -1.16 -7.00 11.45
N MET A 210 -1.29 -7.47 12.68
CA MET A 210 -0.18 -7.40 13.63
C MET A 210 0.98 -8.32 13.25
N PRO A 211 0.75 -9.59 12.87
CA PRO A 211 1.85 -10.44 12.41
C PRO A 211 2.53 -9.94 11.13
N LEU A 212 1.88 -9.09 10.36
CA LEU A 212 2.45 -8.49 9.16
C LEU A 212 3.50 -7.41 9.47
N VAL A 213 3.43 -6.78 10.64
CA VAL A 213 4.36 -5.71 11.01
C VAL A 213 5.84 -6.15 10.94
N PRO A 214 6.25 -7.27 11.54
CA PRO A 214 7.63 -7.74 11.39
C PRO A 214 8.01 -8.05 9.94
N VAL A 215 7.10 -8.58 9.16
CA VAL A 215 7.33 -8.91 7.74
C VAL A 215 7.70 -7.64 6.97
N LEU A 216 6.90 -6.60 7.10
CA LEU A 216 7.13 -5.33 6.42
C LEU A 216 8.40 -4.64 6.94
N ALA A 217 8.65 -4.70 8.25
CA ALA A 217 9.86 -4.17 8.84
C ALA A 217 11.12 -4.80 8.23
N HIS A 218 11.15 -6.11 8.10
CA HIS A 218 12.26 -6.82 7.47
C HIS A 218 12.40 -6.47 5.98
N MET A 219 11.29 -6.38 5.25
CA MET A 219 11.32 -5.97 3.84
C MET A 219 11.93 -4.57 3.67
N GLU A 220 11.49 -3.63 4.48
CA GLU A 220 11.98 -2.24 4.42
C GLU A 220 13.46 -2.15 4.80
N MET A 221 13.87 -2.84 5.85
CA MET A 221 15.27 -2.83 6.32
C MET A 221 16.21 -3.59 5.40
N ASN A 222 15.75 -4.67 4.77
CA ASN A 222 16.53 -5.41 3.76
C ASN A 222 16.78 -4.55 2.52
N GLY A 223 15.77 -3.79 2.11
CA GLY A 223 15.85 -2.96 0.91
C GLY A 223 15.93 -3.76 -0.38
N VAL A 224 16.07 -3.03 -1.47
CA VAL A 224 16.13 -3.56 -2.83
C VAL A 224 17.36 -3.04 -3.53
N CYS A 225 18.04 -3.91 -4.28
CA CYS A 225 19.21 -3.52 -5.08
C CYS A 225 18.76 -2.98 -6.44
N ILE A 226 19.44 -1.93 -6.88
CA ILE A 226 19.20 -1.30 -8.18
C ILE A 226 20.47 -1.40 -9.02
N ASP A 227 20.32 -1.84 -10.28
CA ASP A 227 21.39 -1.79 -11.26
C ASP A 227 21.48 -0.38 -11.83
N THR A 228 22.42 0.41 -11.31
CA THR A 228 22.60 1.81 -11.70
C THR A 228 23.05 1.97 -13.14
N ASN A 229 23.77 1.00 -13.70
CA ASN A 229 24.20 1.04 -15.11
C ASN A 229 23.00 0.86 -16.04
N SER A 230 22.17 -0.14 -15.77
CA SER A 230 20.90 -0.35 -16.51
C SER A 230 20.00 0.88 -16.42
N LEU A 231 19.95 1.50 -15.25
CA LEU A 231 19.14 2.70 -15.04
C LEU A 231 19.64 3.88 -15.88
N LYS A 232 20.96 4.06 -16.00
CA LYS A 232 21.56 5.08 -16.86
C LYS A 232 21.23 4.84 -18.32
N GLU A 233 21.33 3.59 -18.79
CA GLU A 233 20.98 3.21 -20.16
C GLU A 233 19.50 3.50 -20.44
N THR A 234 18.63 3.13 -19.52
CA THR A 234 17.19 3.42 -19.61
C THR A 234 16.95 4.93 -19.69
N SER A 235 17.63 5.72 -18.87
CA SER A 235 17.52 7.19 -18.88
C SER A 235 17.88 7.76 -20.27
N VAL A 236 18.98 7.30 -20.86
CA VAL A 236 19.42 7.76 -22.20
C VAL A 236 18.39 7.36 -23.25
N ASN A 237 17.93 6.12 -23.24
CA ASN A 237 16.98 5.62 -24.24
C ASN A 237 15.63 6.35 -24.17
N LEU A 238 15.10 6.54 -22.97
CA LEU A 238 13.83 7.22 -22.78
C LEU A 238 13.92 8.72 -23.10
N THR A 239 15.03 9.35 -22.77
CA THR A 239 15.29 10.76 -23.11
C THR A 239 15.37 10.96 -24.62
N ASN A 240 16.04 10.06 -25.34
CA ASN A 240 16.11 10.10 -26.80
C ASN A 240 14.74 9.93 -27.44
N ARG A 241 13.93 9.01 -26.93
CA ARG A 241 12.55 8.82 -27.40
C ARG A 241 11.69 10.03 -27.11
N LEU A 242 11.86 10.65 -25.94
CA LEU A 242 11.14 11.86 -25.57
C LEU A 242 11.46 13.02 -26.54
N THR A 243 12.72 13.18 -26.90
CA THR A 243 13.19 14.18 -27.86
C THR A 243 12.59 13.96 -29.25
N GLU A 244 12.51 12.69 -29.70
CA GLU A 244 11.86 12.35 -30.98
C GLU A 244 10.36 12.66 -30.97
N ILE A 245 9.66 12.34 -29.89
CA ILE A 245 8.23 12.63 -29.73
C ILE A 245 8.01 14.15 -29.72
N GLU A 246 8.84 14.89 -29.01
CA GLU A 246 8.80 16.34 -28.96
C GLU A 246 8.96 16.95 -30.36
N ARG A 247 9.94 16.50 -31.13
CA ARG A 247 10.17 16.94 -32.51
C ARG A 247 8.92 16.68 -33.37
N HIS A 248 8.35 15.50 -33.30
CA HIS A 248 7.15 15.12 -34.07
C HIS A 248 5.94 15.96 -33.67
N ILE A 249 5.76 16.26 -32.38
CA ILE A 249 4.68 17.14 -31.91
C ILE A 249 4.83 18.53 -32.53
N TYR A 250 6.04 19.09 -32.55
CA TYR A 250 6.29 20.41 -33.14
C TYR A 250 6.04 20.42 -34.65
N GLU A 251 6.39 19.34 -35.35
CA GLU A 251 6.05 19.19 -36.77
C GLU A 251 4.54 19.17 -37.01
N LEU A 252 3.79 18.41 -36.21
CA LEU A 252 2.33 18.32 -36.33
C LEU A 252 1.65 19.65 -35.97
N ALA A 253 2.18 20.38 -35.00
CA ALA A 253 1.65 21.66 -34.57
C ALA A 253 2.05 22.81 -35.48
N GLY A 254 3.17 22.65 -36.22
CA GLY A 254 3.72 23.70 -37.07
C GLY A 254 4.51 24.77 -36.32
N GLU A 255 4.74 24.59 -35.03
CA GLU A 255 5.55 25.49 -34.19
C GLU A 255 6.02 24.82 -32.93
N SER A 256 7.04 25.40 -32.29
CA SER A 256 7.53 24.97 -30.97
C SER A 256 6.68 25.59 -29.85
N PHE A 257 6.49 24.83 -28.79
CA PHE A 257 5.79 25.28 -27.57
C PHE A 257 6.19 24.40 -26.40
N ASN A 258 5.83 24.79 -25.18
CA ASN A 258 6.11 24.00 -24.00
C ASN A 258 5.03 22.93 -23.82
N ILE A 259 5.34 21.68 -24.16
CA ILE A 259 4.42 20.52 -24.08
C ILE A 259 4.08 20.20 -22.62
N ALA A 260 4.93 20.57 -21.67
CA ALA A 260 4.68 20.39 -20.24
C ALA A 260 3.67 21.40 -19.68
N SER A 261 3.34 22.45 -20.42
CA SER A 261 2.35 23.45 -20.01
C SER A 261 0.98 23.09 -20.52
N PRO A 262 0.02 22.74 -19.65
CA PRO A 262 -1.37 22.48 -20.08
C PRO A 262 -2.00 23.65 -20.84
N ARG A 263 -1.68 24.88 -20.44
CA ARG A 263 -2.17 26.08 -21.10
C ARG A 263 -1.70 26.16 -22.56
N GLN A 264 -0.39 25.97 -22.79
CA GLN A 264 0.18 26.04 -24.14
C GLN A 264 -0.33 24.90 -25.02
N VAL A 265 -0.46 23.70 -24.46
CA VAL A 265 -1.06 22.54 -25.16
C VAL A 265 -2.48 22.87 -25.59
N GLY A 266 -3.29 23.44 -24.70
CA GLY A 266 -4.67 23.84 -24.99
C GLY A 266 -4.76 24.90 -26.08
N GLU A 267 -3.90 25.92 -26.04
CA GLU A 267 -3.84 26.96 -27.04
C GLU A 267 -3.50 26.41 -28.43
N ILE A 268 -2.59 25.44 -28.50
CA ILE A 268 -2.21 24.78 -29.76
C ILE A 268 -3.35 23.92 -30.29
N LEU A 269 -3.89 23.01 -29.46
CA LEU A 269 -4.91 22.06 -29.88
C LEU A 269 -6.25 22.72 -30.23
N PHE A 270 -6.70 23.64 -29.41
CA PHE A 270 -8.05 24.21 -29.49
C PHE A 270 -8.08 25.62 -30.03
N GLY A 271 -7.04 26.41 -29.77
CA GLY A 271 -6.94 27.76 -30.25
C GLY A 271 -6.44 27.88 -31.70
N LYS A 272 -5.32 27.20 -32.00
CA LYS A 272 -4.68 27.24 -33.33
C LYS A 272 -5.18 26.12 -34.27
N MET A 273 -5.10 24.85 -33.85
CA MET A 273 -5.47 23.73 -34.69
C MET A 273 -6.97 23.50 -34.76
N LYS A 274 -7.71 23.96 -33.76
CA LYS A 274 -9.19 23.85 -33.70
C LYS A 274 -9.70 22.45 -34.00
N ILE A 275 -9.12 21.44 -33.30
CA ILE A 275 -9.44 20.03 -33.54
C ILE A 275 -10.87 19.65 -33.13
N VAL A 276 -11.52 20.47 -32.28
CA VAL A 276 -12.94 20.34 -31.93
C VAL A 276 -13.63 21.72 -31.97
N ASP A 277 -14.93 21.73 -32.23
CA ASP A 277 -15.71 22.97 -32.36
C ASP A 277 -15.98 23.64 -31.01
N LYS A 278 -16.26 22.84 -29.95
CA LYS A 278 -16.58 23.34 -28.61
C LYS A 278 -15.73 22.66 -27.56
N PRO A 279 -14.48 23.11 -27.37
CA PRO A 279 -13.60 22.49 -26.36
C PRO A 279 -14.08 22.81 -24.95
N LYS A 280 -13.86 21.86 -24.03
CA LYS A 280 -14.12 22.06 -22.59
C LYS A 280 -13.15 23.11 -22.03
N LYS A 281 -13.66 23.96 -21.14
CA LYS A 281 -12.85 24.98 -20.45
C LYS A 281 -13.00 24.81 -18.93
N THR A 282 -11.95 25.21 -18.21
CA THR A 282 -11.97 25.31 -16.75
C THR A 282 -12.80 26.52 -16.32
N LYS A 283 -13.06 26.65 -15.03
CA LYS A 283 -13.77 27.78 -14.44
C LYS A 283 -13.06 29.12 -14.72
N THR A 284 -11.75 29.10 -14.92
CA THR A 284 -10.92 30.26 -15.21
C THR A 284 -10.81 30.57 -16.72
N GLY A 285 -11.49 29.79 -17.56
CA GLY A 285 -11.50 29.96 -19.01
C GLY A 285 -10.36 29.30 -19.78
N GLN A 286 -9.53 28.51 -19.11
CA GLN A 286 -8.44 27.75 -19.73
C GLN A 286 -8.99 26.46 -20.37
N TYR A 287 -8.45 26.07 -21.53
CA TYR A 287 -8.81 24.80 -22.16
C TYR A 287 -8.41 23.62 -21.28
N VAL A 288 -9.29 22.62 -21.16
CA VAL A 288 -9.02 21.38 -20.42
C VAL A 288 -8.21 20.44 -21.30
N THR A 289 -7.03 20.05 -20.83
CA THR A 289 -6.14 19.12 -21.51
C THR A 289 -5.79 17.90 -20.65
N SER A 290 -6.70 17.51 -19.74
CA SER A 290 -6.51 16.34 -18.91
C SER A 290 -6.40 15.06 -19.77
N GLU A 291 -5.76 14.03 -19.21
CA GLU A 291 -5.64 12.74 -19.90
C GLU A 291 -7.00 12.21 -20.35
N GLU A 292 -8.01 12.30 -19.49
CA GLU A 292 -9.38 11.84 -19.78
C GLU A 292 -9.95 12.55 -21.02
N VAL A 293 -9.81 13.88 -21.09
CA VAL A 293 -10.29 14.67 -22.22
C VAL A 293 -9.52 14.32 -23.50
N LEU A 294 -8.20 14.23 -23.42
CA LEU A 294 -7.37 13.93 -24.60
C LEU A 294 -7.60 12.50 -25.10
N GLN A 295 -7.82 11.54 -24.21
CA GLN A 295 -8.14 10.16 -24.59
C GLN A 295 -9.40 10.09 -25.49
N GLN A 296 -10.41 10.90 -25.21
CA GLN A 296 -11.63 10.97 -26.01
C GLN A 296 -11.41 11.61 -27.39
N LEU A 297 -10.32 12.34 -27.56
CA LEU A 297 -10.01 13.07 -28.81
C LEU A 297 -8.97 12.36 -29.68
N ARG A 298 -8.57 11.13 -29.36
CA ARG A 298 -7.50 10.41 -30.05
C ARG A 298 -7.74 10.28 -31.57
N SER A 299 -8.99 10.13 -31.98
CA SER A 299 -9.36 10.01 -33.38
C SER A 299 -9.36 11.34 -34.15
N LYS A 300 -9.27 12.47 -33.44
CA LYS A 300 -9.40 13.80 -34.03
C LYS A 300 -8.12 14.31 -34.69
N SER A 301 -6.97 13.90 -34.17
CA SER A 301 -5.66 14.31 -34.71
C SER A 301 -4.55 13.39 -34.19
N PRO A 302 -3.53 13.08 -35.03
CA PRO A 302 -2.36 12.31 -34.59
C PRO A 302 -1.56 12.95 -33.45
N ILE A 303 -1.63 14.27 -33.31
CA ILE A 303 -0.92 15.00 -32.25
C ILE A 303 -1.38 14.58 -30.85
N ILE A 304 -2.63 14.15 -30.69
CA ILE A 304 -3.18 13.74 -29.41
C ILE A 304 -2.43 12.53 -28.84
N ASP A 305 -2.23 11.47 -29.64
CA ASP A 305 -1.47 10.28 -29.22
C ASP A 305 -0.03 10.66 -28.84
N GLU A 306 0.58 11.53 -29.62
CA GLU A 306 1.96 11.96 -29.35
C GLU A 306 2.07 12.77 -28.06
N ILE A 307 1.12 13.64 -27.76
CA ILE A 307 1.09 14.39 -26.50
C ILE A 307 0.88 13.44 -25.30
N LEU A 308 -0.01 12.46 -25.43
CA LEU A 308 -0.24 11.47 -24.39
C LEU A 308 1.03 10.61 -24.16
N ASN A 309 1.69 10.19 -25.23
CA ASN A 309 2.97 9.47 -25.16
C ASN A 309 4.06 10.30 -24.49
N TYR A 310 4.16 11.57 -24.86
CA TYR A 310 5.10 12.51 -24.24
C TYR A 310 4.88 12.62 -22.73
N ARG A 311 3.64 12.84 -22.32
CA ARG A 311 3.28 12.97 -20.89
C ARG A 311 3.58 11.71 -20.09
N GLY A 312 3.23 10.55 -20.64
CA GLY A 312 3.50 9.25 -20.01
C GLY A 312 4.99 9.01 -19.82
N LEU A 313 5.76 9.26 -20.85
CA LEU A 313 7.22 9.07 -20.84
C LEU A 313 7.91 10.06 -19.90
N LYS A 314 7.50 11.32 -19.93
CA LYS A 314 8.02 12.36 -19.05
C LYS A 314 7.75 12.04 -17.57
N LYS A 315 6.57 11.51 -17.27
CA LYS A 315 6.20 11.07 -15.92
C LYS A 315 7.09 9.93 -15.45
N LEU A 316 7.34 8.93 -16.30
CA LEU A 316 8.24 7.82 -15.97
C LEU A 316 9.66 8.30 -15.69
N LEU A 317 10.18 9.19 -16.52
CA LEU A 317 11.50 9.75 -16.32
C LEU A 317 11.60 10.51 -14.99
N SER A 318 10.68 11.41 -14.72
CA SER A 318 10.74 12.24 -13.50
C SER A 318 10.41 11.46 -12.23
N THR A 319 9.46 10.54 -12.28
CA THR A 319 8.99 9.81 -11.10
C THR A 319 9.92 8.66 -10.71
N TYR A 320 10.49 7.96 -11.69
CA TYR A 320 11.30 6.76 -11.42
C TYR A 320 12.75 6.91 -11.84
N VAL A 321 13.02 7.19 -13.10
CA VAL A 321 14.38 7.12 -13.64
C VAL A 321 15.29 8.14 -12.99
N ASP A 322 14.83 9.38 -12.85
CA ASP A 322 15.60 10.46 -12.24
C ASP A 322 15.60 10.42 -10.71
N SER A 323 14.54 9.85 -10.10
CA SER A 323 14.39 9.83 -8.65
C SER A 323 15.00 8.60 -7.98
N LEU A 324 15.02 7.44 -8.63
CA LEU A 324 15.55 6.21 -8.04
C LEU A 324 17.00 6.34 -7.55
N PRO A 325 17.92 6.94 -8.31
CA PRO A 325 19.29 7.07 -7.81
C PRO A 325 19.39 7.90 -6.52
N LYS A 326 18.51 8.87 -6.34
CA LYS A 326 18.47 9.73 -5.15
C LYS A 326 17.97 8.99 -3.91
N LEU A 327 17.22 7.90 -4.09
CA LEU A 327 16.69 7.08 -3.02
C LEU A 327 17.65 6.00 -2.55
N ILE A 328 18.75 5.75 -3.30
CA ILE A 328 19.76 4.78 -2.90
C ILE A 328 20.45 5.29 -1.64
N ASN A 329 20.36 4.51 -0.57
CA ASN A 329 21.03 4.83 0.68
C ASN A 329 22.54 4.67 0.52
N PRO A 330 23.34 5.74 0.78
CA PRO A 330 24.81 5.67 0.58
C PRO A 330 25.49 4.61 1.44
N ARG A 331 24.97 4.32 2.62
CA ARG A 331 25.53 3.35 3.55
C ARG A 331 25.25 1.91 3.15
N THR A 332 24.01 1.63 2.73
CA THR A 332 23.58 0.26 2.37
C THR A 332 23.72 -0.07 0.89
N GLY A 333 23.76 0.95 0.02
CA GLY A 333 23.73 0.79 -1.42
C GLY A 333 22.39 0.33 -1.98
N ARG A 334 21.34 0.38 -1.17
CA ARG A 334 20.01 -0.13 -1.50
C ARG A 334 18.95 0.95 -1.38
N ILE A 335 17.80 0.69 -1.98
CA ILE A 335 16.61 1.50 -1.79
C ILE A 335 15.76 0.84 -0.70
N HIS A 336 15.36 1.62 0.30
CA HIS A 336 14.50 1.16 1.39
C HIS A 336 13.12 1.79 1.25
N ALA A 337 12.31 1.19 0.37
CA ALA A 337 10.92 1.61 0.17
C ALA A 337 10.10 1.38 1.43
N SER A 338 9.08 2.21 1.63
CA SER A 338 8.11 2.01 2.71
C SER A 338 6.90 1.23 2.19
N PHE A 339 6.42 0.28 2.97
CA PHE A 339 5.20 -0.47 2.71
C PHE A 339 4.17 -0.12 3.79
N ASN A 340 3.17 0.68 3.41
CA ASN A 340 2.26 1.31 4.37
C ASN A 340 0.97 0.49 4.52
N GLN A 341 0.64 0.15 5.79
CA GLN A 341 -0.55 -0.65 6.12
C GLN A 341 -1.81 0.21 6.30
N ALA A 342 -1.70 1.48 6.61
CA ALA A 342 -2.80 2.30 7.12
C ALA A 342 -3.17 3.47 6.21
N ILE A 343 -2.99 3.33 4.90
CA ILE A 343 -3.23 4.44 3.95
C ILE A 343 -4.42 4.19 3.04
N THR A 344 -4.53 2.99 2.43
CA THR A 344 -5.60 2.74 1.47
C THR A 344 -6.93 2.42 2.12
N SER A 345 -8.02 2.81 1.50
CA SER A 345 -9.36 2.48 1.99
C SER A 345 -9.78 1.03 1.73
N THR A 346 -9.03 0.30 0.91
CA THR A 346 -9.35 -1.06 0.49
C THR A 346 -8.72 -2.15 1.34
N GLY A 347 -7.73 -1.82 2.15
CA GLY A 347 -6.90 -2.79 2.87
C GLY A 347 -5.60 -3.14 2.15
N ARG A 348 -5.42 -2.69 0.91
CA ARG A 348 -4.16 -2.91 0.18
C ARG A 348 -3.02 -2.15 0.83
N LEU A 349 -1.81 -2.71 0.70
CA LEU A 349 -0.61 -1.97 1.03
C LEU A 349 -0.38 -0.88 -0.01
N SER A 350 0.13 0.25 0.41
CA SER A 350 0.72 1.23 -0.51
C SER A 350 2.22 1.24 -0.34
N SER A 351 2.95 1.72 -1.34
CA SER A 351 4.39 1.90 -1.20
C SER A 351 4.79 3.33 -1.52
N SER A 352 5.86 3.78 -0.87
CA SER A 352 6.43 5.10 -1.08
C SER A 352 7.95 5.02 -1.03
N ASP A 353 8.60 5.98 -1.68
CA ASP A 353 10.06 6.11 -1.74
C ASP A 353 10.77 4.85 -2.28
N PRO A 354 10.42 4.31 -3.47
CA PRO A 354 9.46 4.79 -4.47
C PRO A 354 8.08 4.16 -4.36
N ASN A 355 7.11 4.72 -5.08
CA ASN A 355 5.80 4.09 -5.24
C ASN A 355 5.86 3.02 -6.33
N LEU A 356 6.07 1.77 -5.92
CA LEU A 356 6.22 0.63 -6.82
C LEU A 356 4.90 0.22 -7.51
N GLN A 357 3.76 0.59 -6.91
CA GLN A 357 2.44 0.24 -7.45
C GLN A 357 2.11 0.94 -8.78
N ASN A 358 2.72 2.08 -9.02
CA ASN A 358 2.46 2.91 -10.21
C ASN A 358 3.40 2.64 -11.38
N ILE A 359 4.35 1.72 -11.26
CA ILE A 359 5.20 1.31 -12.39
C ILE A 359 4.32 0.55 -13.38
N PRO A 360 4.19 1.01 -14.65
CA PRO A 360 3.34 0.35 -15.63
C PRO A 360 3.78 -1.09 -15.88
N VAL A 361 2.80 -2.00 -15.84
CA VAL A 361 3.06 -3.44 -16.00
C VAL A 361 3.09 -3.86 -17.48
N ARG A 362 2.24 -3.25 -18.29
CA ARG A 362 2.04 -3.62 -19.70
C ARG A 362 2.83 -2.77 -20.70
N ASP A 363 3.28 -1.61 -20.26
CA ASP A 363 4.02 -0.67 -21.08
C ASP A 363 5.48 -1.12 -21.20
N ASP A 364 6.03 -1.07 -22.41
CA ASP A 364 7.43 -1.40 -22.66
C ASP A 364 8.40 -0.50 -21.87
N ASP A 365 8.02 0.73 -21.63
CA ASP A 365 8.82 1.67 -20.84
C ASP A 365 8.85 1.30 -19.35
N GLY A 366 7.72 0.85 -18.81
CA GLY A 366 7.64 0.31 -17.46
C GLY A 366 8.47 -0.96 -17.29
N LYS A 367 8.52 -1.81 -18.31
CA LYS A 367 9.36 -3.01 -18.34
C LYS A 367 10.84 -2.65 -18.20
N GLU A 368 11.30 -1.61 -18.89
CA GLU A 368 12.69 -1.16 -18.80
C GLU A 368 13.05 -0.71 -17.37
N ILE A 369 12.12 -0.07 -16.66
CA ILE A 369 12.32 0.31 -15.26
C ILE A 369 12.44 -0.93 -14.38
N ARG A 370 11.57 -1.92 -14.57
CA ARG A 370 11.60 -3.16 -13.78
C ARG A 370 12.88 -3.96 -13.98
N ARG A 371 13.51 -3.86 -15.16
CA ARG A 371 14.81 -4.50 -15.44
C ARG A 371 15.89 -4.01 -14.50
N CYS A 372 15.77 -2.80 -13.96
CA CYS A 372 16.75 -2.20 -13.07
C CYS A 372 16.70 -2.74 -11.64
N PHE A 373 15.64 -3.44 -11.26
CA PHE A 373 15.49 -4.05 -9.93
C PHE A 373 16.11 -5.44 -9.96
N ILE A 374 17.18 -5.62 -9.20
CA ILE A 374 18.01 -6.83 -9.20
C ILE A 374 18.05 -7.45 -7.79
N PRO A 375 18.35 -8.75 -7.68
CA PRO A 375 18.53 -9.38 -6.38
C PRO A 375 19.86 -8.96 -5.74
N GLU A 376 20.08 -9.36 -4.49
CA GLU A 376 21.39 -9.22 -3.85
C GLU A 376 22.47 -9.91 -4.66
N PRO A 377 23.74 -9.45 -4.58
CA PRO A 377 24.84 -10.12 -5.28
C PRO A 377 24.89 -11.63 -4.96
N GLY A 378 24.97 -12.44 -6.01
CA GLY A 378 24.98 -13.90 -5.89
C GLY A 378 23.62 -14.54 -5.74
N CYS A 379 22.53 -13.78 -5.75
CA CYS A 379 21.17 -14.26 -5.64
C CYS A 379 20.44 -14.25 -6.98
N LEU A 380 19.30 -14.94 -7.01
CA LEU A 380 18.35 -14.93 -8.10
C LEU A 380 17.13 -14.10 -7.72
N PHE A 381 16.46 -13.52 -8.70
CA PHE A 381 15.19 -12.84 -8.50
C PHE A 381 14.05 -13.83 -8.68
N PHE A 382 13.16 -13.91 -7.71
CA PHE A 382 12.00 -14.78 -7.75
C PHE A 382 10.72 -13.95 -7.61
N SER A 383 9.76 -14.23 -8.48
CA SER A 383 8.47 -13.55 -8.48
C SER A 383 7.35 -14.58 -8.45
N ALA A 384 6.37 -14.37 -7.59
CA ALA A 384 5.17 -15.20 -7.55
C ALA A 384 3.94 -14.31 -7.48
N ASP A 385 2.96 -14.55 -8.34
CA ASP A 385 1.73 -13.78 -8.39
C ASP A 385 0.51 -14.67 -8.45
N TYR A 386 -0.59 -14.18 -7.88
CA TYR A 386 -1.88 -14.87 -7.96
C TYR A 386 -2.47 -14.75 -9.37
N SER A 387 -2.88 -15.89 -9.93
CA SER A 387 -3.57 -15.96 -11.20
C SER A 387 -5.05 -15.65 -11.01
N GLN A 388 -5.53 -14.57 -11.62
CA GLN A 388 -6.97 -14.21 -11.67
C GLN A 388 -7.66 -14.19 -10.30
N ILE A 389 -6.98 -13.70 -9.27
CA ILE A 389 -7.49 -13.76 -7.89
C ILE A 389 -8.82 -13.03 -7.72
N GLU A 390 -9.01 -11.88 -8.37
CA GLU A 390 -10.26 -11.12 -8.25
C GLU A 390 -11.46 -11.90 -8.77
N LEU A 391 -11.29 -12.56 -9.92
CA LEU A 391 -12.35 -13.40 -10.52
C LEU A 391 -12.60 -14.67 -9.70
N ARG A 392 -11.56 -15.24 -9.11
CA ARG A 392 -11.71 -16.39 -8.20
C ARG A 392 -12.47 -16.02 -6.92
N ILE A 393 -12.20 -14.84 -6.39
CA ILE A 393 -12.95 -14.31 -5.25
C ILE A 393 -14.40 -14.03 -5.66
N MET A 394 -14.63 -13.47 -6.85
CA MET A 394 -15.99 -13.27 -7.36
C MET A 394 -16.73 -14.60 -7.49
N ALA A 395 -16.10 -15.63 -8.02
CA ALA A 395 -16.69 -16.97 -8.11
C ALA A 395 -17.10 -17.50 -6.73
N HIS A 396 -16.25 -17.31 -5.73
CA HIS A 396 -16.52 -17.74 -4.37
C HIS A 396 -17.68 -16.94 -3.73
N LEU A 397 -17.61 -15.61 -3.80
CA LEU A 397 -18.61 -14.73 -3.17
C LEU A 397 -19.98 -14.82 -3.84
N SER A 398 -20.01 -14.94 -5.15
CA SER A 398 -21.26 -15.05 -5.91
C SER A 398 -21.87 -16.45 -5.88
N GLU A 399 -21.05 -17.46 -5.59
CA GLU A 399 -21.43 -18.87 -5.68
C GLU A 399 -21.98 -19.25 -7.06
N ASP A 400 -21.59 -18.49 -8.11
CA ASP A 400 -22.02 -18.76 -9.47
C ASP A 400 -21.52 -20.12 -9.94
N PRO A 401 -22.41 -21.05 -10.30
CA PRO A 401 -21.98 -22.41 -10.65
C PRO A 401 -21.14 -22.49 -11.92
N ASN A 402 -21.41 -21.65 -12.91
CA ASN A 402 -20.67 -21.66 -14.18
C ASN A 402 -19.28 -21.10 -14.04
N MET A 403 -19.12 -20.01 -13.28
CA MET A 403 -17.81 -19.42 -13.00
C MET A 403 -16.99 -20.36 -12.11
N THR A 404 -17.60 -20.94 -11.09
CA THR A 404 -16.96 -21.92 -10.19
C THR A 404 -16.46 -23.14 -10.97
N GLU A 405 -17.29 -23.69 -11.84
CA GLU A 405 -16.94 -24.85 -12.67
C GLU A 405 -15.75 -24.53 -13.60
N ALA A 406 -15.77 -23.36 -14.26
CA ALA A 406 -14.68 -22.94 -15.14
C ALA A 406 -13.33 -22.92 -14.43
N PHE A 407 -13.28 -22.39 -13.22
CA PHE A 407 -12.05 -22.38 -12.43
C PHE A 407 -11.65 -23.76 -11.91
N ARG A 408 -12.60 -24.59 -11.51
CA ARG A 408 -12.32 -25.96 -11.04
C ARG A 408 -11.78 -26.86 -12.14
N GLU A 409 -12.22 -26.67 -13.36
CA GLU A 409 -11.74 -27.40 -14.54
C GLU A 409 -10.35 -26.93 -15.00
N GLY A 410 -9.84 -25.81 -14.45
CA GLY A 410 -8.54 -25.26 -14.81
C GLY A 410 -8.50 -24.58 -16.17
N ASN A 411 -9.66 -24.22 -16.74
CA ASN A 411 -9.75 -23.51 -18.01
C ASN A 411 -9.30 -22.04 -17.86
N ASP A 412 -8.80 -21.47 -18.97
CA ASP A 412 -8.60 -20.03 -19.10
C ASP A 412 -9.97 -19.35 -18.95
N ILE A 413 -10.17 -18.58 -17.89
CA ILE A 413 -11.47 -17.96 -17.57
C ILE A 413 -11.95 -17.04 -18.69
N HIS A 414 -11.04 -16.33 -19.35
CA HIS A 414 -11.41 -15.41 -20.42
C HIS A 414 -11.85 -16.17 -21.68
N ALA A 415 -11.16 -17.25 -22.02
CA ALA A 415 -11.55 -18.13 -23.09
C ALA A 415 -12.88 -18.85 -22.78
N ALA A 416 -13.05 -19.32 -21.54
CA ALA A 416 -14.29 -19.97 -21.10
C ALA A 416 -15.48 -19.00 -21.16
N THR A 417 -15.29 -17.76 -20.72
CA THR A 417 -16.31 -16.71 -20.81
C THR A 417 -16.67 -16.41 -22.26
N ALA A 418 -15.68 -16.26 -23.13
CA ALA A 418 -15.90 -16.03 -24.57
C ALA A 418 -16.67 -17.18 -25.21
N ALA A 419 -16.29 -18.42 -24.92
CA ALA A 419 -16.98 -19.61 -25.45
C ALA A 419 -18.48 -19.59 -25.11
N LYS A 420 -18.81 -19.20 -23.90
CA LYS A 420 -20.22 -19.14 -23.46
C LYS A 420 -20.98 -17.95 -24.06
N ILE A 421 -20.36 -16.78 -24.15
CA ILE A 421 -20.97 -15.57 -24.72
C ILE A 421 -21.28 -15.76 -26.19
N TRP A 422 -20.34 -16.31 -26.98
CA TRP A 422 -20.51 -16.51 -28.42
C TRP A 422 -21.02 -17.91 -28.81
N HIS A 423 -21.41 -18.74 -27.82
CA HIS A 423 -21.97 -20.08 -28.02
C HIS A 423 -21.09 -20.98 -28.87
N GLU A 424 -19.79 -20.98 -28.59
CA GLU A 424 -18.77 -21.77 -29.28
C GLU A 424 -18.09 -22.75 -28.34
N ASP A 425 -17.40 -23.74 -28.93
CA ASP A 425 -16.47 -24.56 -28.17
C ASP A 425 -15.23 -23.70 -27.77
N ILE A 426 -14.65 -23.96 -26.58
CA ILE A 426 -13.50 -23.20 -26.10
C ILE A 426 -12.31 -23.24 -27.06
N SER A 427 -12.16 -24.35 -27.81
CA SER A 427 -11.10 -24.51 -28.81
C SER A 427 -11.25 -23.58 -30.02
N GLN A 428 -12.46 -23.05 -30.25
CA GLN A 428 -12.77 -22.17 -31.38
C GLN A 428 -12.73 -20.70 -31.05
N VAL A 429 -12.48 -20.35 -29.78
CA VAL A 429 -12.40 -18.97 -29.35
C VAL A 429 -11.21 -18.26 -30.00
N THR A 430 -11.47 -17.15 -30.66
CA THR A 430 -10.44 -16.32 -31.29
C THR A 430 -9.76 -15.42 -30.23
N ASP A 431 -8.56 -14.93 -30.54
CA ASP A 431 -7.84 -13.99 -29.68
C ASP A 431 -8.65 -12.71 -29.47
N ALA A 432 -9.35 -12.23 -30.51
CA ALA A 432 -10.21 -11.05 -30.42
C ALA A 432 -11.38 -11.26 -29.44
N GLN A 433 -12.02 -12.43 -29.51
CA GLN A 433 -13.12 -12.79 -28.60
C GLN A 433 -12.62 -12.94 -27.17
N ARG A 434 -11.48 -13.58 -26.95
CA ARG A 434 -10.87 -13.72 -25.63
C ARG A 434 -10.55 -12.36 -25.03
N LYS A 435 -10.02 -11.43 -25.82
CA LYS A 435 -9.70 -10.06 -25.38
C LYS A 435 -10.97 -9.29 -24.97
N LYS A 436 -12.04 -9.42 -25.74
CA LYS A 436 -13.34 -8.81 -25.40
C LYS A 436 -13.90 -9.41 -24.10
N ALA A 437 -13.83 -10.72 -23.94
CA ALA A 437 -14.27 -11.41 -22.72
C ALA A 437 -13.44 -10.97 -21.51
N LYS A 438 -12.13 -10.80 -21.68
CA LYS A 438 -11.25 -10.28 -20.62
C LYS A 438 -11.68 -8.89 -20.17
N THR A 439 -11.98 -8.01 -21.12
CA THR A 439 -12.47 -6.66 -20.83
C THR A 439 -13.81 -6.71 -20.10
N ALA A 440 -14.71 -7.60 -20.51
CA ALA A 440 -16.00 -7.80 -19.87
C ALA A 440 -15.85 -8.35 -18.44
N ASN A 441 -15.00 -9.36 -18.25
CA ASN A 441 -14.76 -9.95 -16.93
C ASN A 441 -14.29 -8.92 -15.90
N PHE A 442 -13.31 -8.10 -16.26
CA PHE A 442 -12.81 -7.07 -15.34
C PHE A 442 -13.71 -5.85 -15.26
N GLY A 443 -14.26 -5.41 -16.40
CA GLY A 443 -15.12 -4.23 -16.42
C GLY A 443 -16.39 -4.39 -15.61
N ILE A 444 -17.04 -5.54 -15.71
CA ILE A 444 -18.31 -5.82 -15.03
C ILE A 444 -18.10 -5.89 -13.51
N ILE A 445 -17.01 -6.49 -13.05
CA ILE A 445 -16.67 -6.52 -11.62
C ILE A 445 -16.54 -5.10 -11.06
N TYR A 446 -15.97 -4.18 -11.84
CA TYR A 446 -15.81 -2.78 -11.45
C TYR A 446 -17.04 -1.92 -11.76
N GLY A 447 -18.15 -2.54 -12.18
CA GLY A 447 -19.40 -1.85 -12.43
C GLY A 447 -19.42 -1.00 -13.69
N ILE A 448 -18.70 -1.42 -14.74
CA ILE A 448 -18.63 -0.68 -16.00
C ILE A 448 -20.03 -0.50 -16.62
N THR A 449 -20.29 0.69 -17.16
CA THR A 449 -21.53 0.97 -17.90
C THR A 449 -21.45 0.45 -19.33
N THR A 450 -22.60 0.33 -19.99
CA THR A 450 -22.67 0.00 -21.42
C THR A 450 -21.80 0.93 -22.26
N PHE A 451 -21.89 2.24 -22.00
CA PHE A 451 -21.09 3.24 -22.70
C PHE A 451 -19.58 3.07 -22.45
N GLY A 452 -19.19 2.84 -21.19
CA GLY A 452 -17.79 2.61 -20.83
C GLY A 452 -17.21 1.35 -21.49
N LEU A 453 -17.98 0.28 -21.54
CA LEU A 453 -17.57 -0.96 -22.20
C LEU A 453 -17.42 -0.77 -23.70
N ALA A 454 -18.39 -0.07 -24.33
CA ALA A 454 -18.35 0.23 -25.76
C ALA A 454 -17.09 1.02 -26.12
N GLN A 455 -16.72 2.01 -25.33
CA GLN A 455 -15.49 2.79 -25.53
C GLN A 455 -14.22 1.95 -25.40
N ARG A 456 -14.14 1.11 -24.36
CA ARG A 456 -12.96 0.27 -24.14
C ARG A 456 -12.75 -0.77 -25.23
N MET A 457 -13.83 -1.33 -25.75
CA MET A 457 -13.78 -2.36 -26.81
C MET A 457 -13.76 -1.77 -28.21
N ASN A 458 -13.99 -0.47 -28.34
CA ASN A 458 -14.17 0.21 -29.63
C ASN A 458 -15.29 -0.44 -30.46
N ILE A 459 -16.46 -0.61 -29.84
CA ILE A 459 -17.66 -1.19 -30.43
C ILE A 459 -18.86 -0.27 -30.20
N GLU A 460 -19.97 -0.55 -30.88
CA GLU A 460 -21.21 0.20 -30.72
C GLU A 460 -21.88 -0.11 -29.37
N ASN A 461 -22.64 0.86 -28.85
CA ASN A 461 -23.38 0.70 -27.59
C ASN A 461 -24.34 -0.51 -27.62
N LYS A 462 -24.95 -0.78 -28.75
CA LYS A 462 -25.85 -1.94 -28.92
C LYS A 462 -25.12 -3.25 -28.69
N GLU A 463 -23.93 -3.41 -29.27
CA GLU A 463 -23.09 -4.60 -29.10
C GLU A 463 -22.61 -4.74 -27.65
N ALA A 464 -22.18 -3.64 -27.03
CA ALA A 464 -21.75 -3.62 -25.63
C ALA A 464 -22.89 -4.03 -24.70
N LYS A 465 -24.09 -3.53 -24.91
CA LYS A 465 -25.28 -3.90 -24.14
C LYS A 465 -25.57 -5.41 -24.26
N GLN A 466 -25.47 -5.94 -25.47
CA GLN A 466 -25.67 -7.37 -25.71
C GLN A 466 -24.62 -8.23 -24.99
N ILE A 467 -23.36 -7.81 -25.00
CA ILE A 467 -22.28 -8.51 -24.27
C ILE A 467 -22.57 -8.54 -22.78
N ILE A 468 -22.99 -7.43 -22.19
CA ILE A 468 -23.34 -7.37 -20.76
C ILE A 468 -24.52 -8.30 -20.44
N GLU A 469 -25.56 -8.29 -21.26
CA GLU A 469 -26.71 -9.17 -21.09
C GLU A 469 -26.32 -10.64 -21.19
N ASP A 470 -25.51 -11.00 -22.18
CA ASP A 470 -25.02 -12.37 -22.37
C ASP A 470 -24.10 -12.80 -21.23
N TYR A 471 -23.27 -11.88 -20.71
CA TYR A 471 -22.41 -12.14 -19.56
C TYR A 471 -23.24 -12.50 -18.33
N PHE A 472 -24.25 -11.72 -18.01
CA PHE A 472 -25.12 -12.00 -16.86
C PHE A 472 -26.04 -13.18 -17.07
N HIS A 473 -26.39 -13.49 -18.30
CA HIS A 473 -27.09 -14.73 -18.62
C HIS A 473 -26.19 -15.95 -18.39
N THR A 474 -24.92 -15.82 -18.74
CA THR A 474 -23.91 -16.86 -18.51
C THR A 474 -23.60 -17.02 -17.01
N PHE A 475 -23.50 -15.91 -16.29
CA PHE A 475 -23.16 -15.87 -14.86
C PHE A 475 -24.25 -15.18 -14.03
N PRO A 476 -25.44 -15.81 -13.92
CA PRO A 476 -26.55 -15.18 -13.20
C PRO A 476 -26.26 -14.97 -11.71
N GLY A 477 -25.43 -15.81 -11.11
CA GLY A 477 -24.99 -15.66 -9.73
C GLY A 477 -24.17 -14.39 -9.50
N VAL A 478 -23.39 -13.96 -10.48
CA VAL A 478 -22.62 -12.72 -10.41
C VAL A 478 -23.57 -11.51 -10.31
N LYS A 479 -24.58 -11.46 -11.17
CA LYS A 479 -25.57 -10.38 -11.12
C LYS A 479 -26.31 -10.33 -9.78
N ALA A 480 -26.74 -11.48 -9.29
CA ALA A 480 -27.43 -11.61 -8.01
C ALA A 480 -26.54 -11.11 -6.85
N TYR A 481 -25.25 -11.49 -6.88
CA TYR A 481 -24.26 -11.03 -5.91
C TYR A 481 -24.08 -9.51 -5.94
N MET A 482 -23.99 -8.92 -7.13
CA MET A 482 -23.85 -7.48 -7.28
C MET A 482 -25.03 -6.71 -6.65
N GLU A 483 -26.24 -7.14 -6.91
CA GLU A 483 -27.44 -6.54 -6.32
C GLU A 483 -27.50 -6.73 -4.80
N LYS A 484 -27.15 -7.92 -4.32
CA LYS A 484 -27.09 -8.22 -2.89
C LYS A 484 -26.03 -7.36 -2.18
N SER A 485 -24.88 -7.13 -2.80
CA SER A 485 -23.82 -6.31 -2.23
C SER A 485 -24.26 -4.87 -2.00
N LYS A 486 -24.98 -4.28 -2.95
CA LYS A 486 -25.56 -2.94 -2.80
C LYS A 486 -26.58 -2.90 -1.65
N GLU A 487 -27.46 -3.90 -1.57
CA GLU A 487 -28.47 -4.02 -0.52
C GLU A 487 -27.86 -4.11 0.88
N ILE A 488 -26.82 -4.91 1.04
CA ILE A 488 -26.10 -5.06 2.30
C ILE A 488 -25.55 -3.72 2.77
N VAL A 489 -24.94 -2.96 1.86
CA VAL A 489 -24.37 -1.65 2.19
C VAL A 489 -25.48 -0.65 2.51
N ARG A 490 -26.61 -0.67 1.79
CA ARG A 490 -27.75 0.19 2.10
C ARG A 490 -28.27 -0.03 3.51
N LYS A 491 -28.25 -1.28 4.00
CA LYS A 491 -28.71 -1.63 5.36
C LYS A 491 -27.67 -1.36 6.42
N LYS A 492 -26.42 -1.77 6.18
CA LYS A 492 -25.34 -1.74 7.19
C LYS A 492 -24.52 -0.47 7.15
N GLY A 493 -24.45 0.21 5.99
CA GLY A 493 -23.58 1.37 5.77
C GLY A 493 -22.14 1.04 5.40
N TYR A 494 -21.78 -0.22 5.33
CA TYR A 494 -20.44 -0.65 5.00
C TYR A 494 -20.42 -1.98 4.23
N ALA A 495 -19.36 -2.18 3.44
CA ALA A 495 -19.02 -3.44 2.80
C ALA A 495 -18.01 -4.20 3.66
N GLU A 496 -18.05 -5.53 3.62
CA GLU A 496 -17.12 -6.40 4.35
C GLU A 496 -16.34 -7.32 3.41
N THR A 497 -15.07 -7.59 3.75
CA THR A 497 -14.26 -8.64 3.11
C THR A 497 -14.53 -10.00 3.76
N LEU A 498 -13.91 -11.05 3.21
CA LEU A 498 -13.91 -12.39 3.78
C LEU A 498 -13.31 -12.45 5.21
N PHE A 499 -12.47 -11.48 5.55
CA PHE A 499 -11.82 -11.36 6.86
C PHE A 499 -12.48 -10.32 7.76
N HIS A 500 -13.69 -9.86 7.38
CA HIS A 500 -14.50 -8.87 8.12
C HIS A 500 -13.92 -7.44 8.11
N ARG A 501 -12.97 -7.15 7.24
CA ARG A 501 -12.51 -5.79 7.01
C ARG A 501 -13.65 -4.96 6.47
N ARG A 502 -13.83 -3.75 7.02
CA ARG A 502 -14.94 -2.87 6.66
C ARG A 502 -14.50 -1.74 5.75
N ARG A 503 -15.37 -1.42 4.80
CA ARG A 503 -15.28 -0.16 4.06
C ARG A 503 -16.62 0.57 4.18
N TYR A 504 -16.61 1.71 4.85
CA TYR A 504 -17.81 2.51 5.03
C TYR A 504 -18.13 3.28 3.75
N LEU A 505 -19.39 3.25 3.34
CA LEU A 505 -19.89 3.89 2.12
C LEU A 505 -21.10 4.76 2.46
N PRO A 506 -20.87 5.94 3.08
CA PRO A 506 -21.98 6.80 3.53
C PRO A 506 -22.83 7.35 2.38
N ASP A 507 -22.28 7.43 1.17
CA ASP A 507 -22.95 7.98 -0.02
C ASP A 507 -23.86 6.99 -0.74
N ILE A 508 -24.03 5.77 -0.21
CA ILE A 508 -24.83 4.71 -0.87
C ILE A 508 -26.28 5.12 -1.12
N ASN A 509 -26.81 6.00 -0.30
CA ASN A 509 -28.18 6.51 -0.42
C ASN A 509 -28.24 7.97 -0.88
N SER A 510 -27.16 8.51 -1.45
CA SER A 510 -27.12 9.88 -1.95
C SER A 510 -28.18 10.13 -3.03
N HIS A 511 -28.78 11.31 -3.01
CA HIS A 511 -29.70 11.73 -4.07
C HIS A 511 -28.96 12.10 -5.36
N ASN A 512 -27.67 12.41 -5.28
CA ASN A 512 -26.83 12.65 -6.46
C ASN A 512 -26.47 11.30 -7.11
N GLY A 513 -26.96 11.07 -8.33
CA GLY A 513 -26.78 9.83 -9.06
C GLY A 513 -25.31 9.46 -9.33
N THR A 514 -24.45 10.46 -9.57
CA THR A 514 -23.02 10.23 -9.80
C THR A 514 -22.31 9.77 -8.51
N VAL A 515 -22.60 10.44 -7.39
CA VAL A 515 -22.05 10.13 -6.08
C VAL A 515 -22.55 8.76 -5.62
N ARG A 516 -23.85 8.50 -5.75
CA ARG A 516 -24.44 7.19 -5.41
C ARG A 516 -23.84 6.07 -6.27
N GLY A 517 -23.69 6.28 -7.57
CA GLY A 517 -23.11 5.31 -8.50
C GLY A 517 -21.69 4.90 -8.11
N PHE A 518 -20.88 5.85 -7.67
CA PHE A 518 -19.53 5.58 -7.17
C PHE A 518 -19.59 4.69 -5.91
N ALA A 519 -20.47 5.01 -4.96
CA ALA A 519 -20.66 4.19 -3.76
C ALA A 519 -21.19 2.78 -4.09
N GLU A 520 -22.10 2.65 -5.05
CA GLU A 520 -22.61 1.37 -5.50
C GLU A 520 -21.51 0.50 -6.13
N ARG A 521 -20.66 1.07 -6.97
CA ARG A 521 -19.51 0.35 -7.54
C ARG A 521 -18.55 -0.12 -6.45
N ASN A 522 -18.29 0.71 -5.45
CA ASN A 522 -17.45 0.32 -4.32
C ASN A 522 -18.10 -0.74 -3.43
N ALA A 523 -19.43 -0.75 -3.30
CA ALA A 523 -20.15 -1.81 -2.58
C ALA A 523 -19.92 -3.20 -3.21
N ILE A 524 -19.82 -3.24 -4.53
CA ILE A 524 -19.53 -4.47 -5.27
C ILE A 524 -18.04 -4.84 -5.18
N ASN A 525 -17.18 -3.85 -5.37
CA ASN A 525 -15.74 -4.07 -5.56
C ASN A 525 -14.96 -4.18 -4.24
N ALA A 526 -15.36 -3.48 -3.18
CA ALA A 526 -14.61 -3.48 -1.92
C ALA A 526 -14.47 -4.88 -1.30
N PRO A 527 -15.50 -5.75 -1.27
CA PRO A 527 -15.33 -7.12 -0.77
C PRO A 527 -14.29 -7.92 -1.57
N ILE A 528 -14.19 -7.68 -2.87
CA ILE A 528 -13.27 -8.39 -3.76
C ILE A 528 -11.84 -7.89 -3.56
N GLN A 529 -11.60 -6.60 -3.73
CA GLN A 529 -10.27 -6.01 -3.57
C GLN A 529 -9.74 -6.16 -2.16
N GLY A 530 -10.59 -5.94 -1.17
CA GLY A 530 -10.21 -6.09 0.23
C GLY A 530 -9.88 -7.53 0.59
N SER A 531 -10.64 -8.50 0.10
CA SER A 531 -10.35 -9.92 0.33
C SER A 531 -9.05 -10.35 -0.35
N GLU A 532 -8.77 -9.85 -1.55
CA GLU A 532 -7.48 -10.04 -2.22
C GLU A 532 -6.33 -9.54 -1.36
N ALA A 533 -6.46 -8.32 -0.85
CA ALA A 533 -5.46 -7.72 0.02
C ALA A 533 -5.25 -8.55 1.30
N ASP A 534 -6.33 -9.01 1.90
CA ASP A 534 -6.26 -9.84 3.11
C ASP A 534 -5.58 -11.18 2.84
N ILE A 535 -5.90 -11.82 1.73
CA ILE A 535 -5.31 -13.11 1.34
C ILE A 535 -3.80 -12.98 1.13
N ILE A 536 -3.34 -11.95 0.41
CA ILE A 536 -1.91 -11.77 0.18
C ILE A 536 -1.17 -11.46 1.48
N LYS A 537 -1.79 -10.72 2.40
CA LYS A 537 -1.22 -10.46 3.72
C LYS A 537 -1.05 -11.75 4.53
N VAL A 538 -2.04 -12.64 4.50
CA VAL A 538 -1.95 -13.96 5.13
C VAL A 538 -0.79 -14.76 4.53
N ALA A 539 -0.67 -14.78 3.21
CA ALA A 539 0.43 -15.46 2.53
C ALA A 539 1.78 -14.91 2.98
N MET A 540 1.93 -13.58 3.03
CA MET A 540 3.16 -12.93 3.47
C MET A 540 3.56 -13.34 4.89
N VAL A 541 2.60 -13.34 5.81
CA VAL A 541 2.83 -13.76 7.20
C VAL A 541 3.27 -15.21 7.28
N ARG A 542 2.59 -16.11 6.58
CA ARG A 542 2.90 -17.53 6.59
C ARG A 542 4.26 -17.85 5.97
N ILE A 543 4.59 -17.20 4.86
CA ILE A 543 5.89 -17.34 4.20
C ILE A 543 7.01 -16.91 5.14
N PHE A 544 6.86 -15.74 5.76
CA PHE A 544 7.83 -15.20 6.70
C PHE A 544 8.07 -16.17 7.88
N LYS A 545 7.00 -16.71 8.46
CA LYS A 545 7.10 -17.70 9.55
C LYS A 545 7.80 -18.96 9.12
N ARG A 546 7.49 -19.48 7.93
CA ARG A 546 8.14 -20.69 7.40
C ARG A 546 9.61 -20.46 7.08
N PHE A 547 9.95 -19.30 6.52
CA PHE A 547 11.35 -18.98 6.27
C PHE A 547 12.16 -19.00 7.57
N LYS A 548 11.59 -18.43 8.63
CA LYS A 548 12.22 -18.43 9.95
C LYS A 548 12.32 -19.82 10.54
N ALA A 549 11.25 -20.61 10.50
CA ALA A 549 11.20 -21.97 11.07
C ALA A 549 12.14 -22.95 10.34
N GLU A 550 12.31 -22.79 9.03
CA GLU A 550 13.13 -23.67 8.19
C GLU A 550 14.52 -23.10 7.90
N ASP A 551 14.89 -22.03 8.60
CA ASP A 551 16.19 -21.35 8.48
C ASP A 551 16.53 -20.94 7.03
N ILE A 552 15.56 -20.43 6.31
CA ILE A 552 15.72 -19.88 4.96
C ILE A 552 16.31 -18.47 5.07
N LYS A 553 17.40 -18.23 4.39
CA LYS A 553 18.11 -16.93 4.39
C LYS A 553 17.67 -16.00 3.28
N SER A 554 16.99 -16.52 2.27
CA SER A 554 16.40 -15.74 1.18
C SER A 554 15.36 -14.78 1.74
N LYS A 555 15.15 -13.66 1.05
CA LYS A 555 14.38 -12.53 1.59
C LYS A 555 13.25 -12.12 0.66
N MET A 556 12.08 -11.85 1.25
CA MET A 556 11.01 -11.14 0.58
C MET A 556 11.39 -9.67 0.51
N ILE A 557 11.29 -9.04 -0.67
CA ILE A 557 11.78 -7.68 -0.89
C ILE A 557 10.73 -6.70 -1.40
N ILE A 558 9.75 -7.16 -2.17
CA ILE A 558 8.72 -6.30 -2.78
C ILE A 558 7.37 -7.01 -2.72
N GLN A 559 6.34 -6.24 -2.41
CA GLN A 559 4.94 -6.61 -2.62
C GLN A 559 4.29 -5.55 -3.50
N VAL A 560 3.74 -5.96 -4.64
CA VAL A 560 3.10 -5.08 -5.62
C VAL A 560 1.86 -5.79 -6.17
N HIS A 561 0.69 -5.16 -6.09
CA HIS A 561 -0.58 -5.72 -6.55
C HIS A 561 -0.85 -7.10 -5.91
N ASP A 562 -0.86 -8.15 -6.71
CA ASP A 562 -1.06 -9.55 -6.30
C ASP A 562 0.24 -10.37 -6.32
N GLU A 563 1.38 -9.69 -6.32
CA GLU A 563 2.71 -10.24 -6.56
C GLU A 563 3.61 -10.10 -5.34
N LEU A 564 4.39 -11.15 -5.07
CA LEU A 564 5.46 -11.16 -4.08
C LEU A 564 6.79 -11.41 -4.78
N ASN A 565 7.81 -10.64 -4.43
CA ASN A 565 9.14 -10.71 -5.04
C ASN A 565 10.20 -10.98 -3.99
N PHE A 566 11.19 -11.79 -4.35
CA PHE A 566 12.20 -12.30 -3.44
C PHE A 566 13.60 -12.22 -4.05
N SER A 567 14.58 -12.02 -3.18
CA SER A 567 16.00 -12.22 -3.48
C SER A 567 16.39 -13.59 -2.90
N VAL A 568 16.77 -14.54 -3.75
CA VAL A 568 16.91 -15.95 -3.37
C VAL A 568 18.30 -16.47 -3.63
N TYR A 569 18.91 -17.09 -2.61
CA TYR A 569 20.16 -17.81 -2.77
C TYR A 569 19.96 -19.03 -3.67
N PRO A 570 20.87 -19.31 -4.63
CA PRO A 570 20.68 -20.42 -5.57
C PRO A 570 20.46 -21.78 -4.91
N GLU A 571 21.11 -22.05 -3.77
CA GLU A 571 20.95 -23.28 -3.01
C GLU A 571 19.59 -23.44 -2.35
N GLU A 572 18.84 -22.35 -2.19
CA GLU A 572 17.49 -22.36 -1.60
C GLU A 572 16.38 -22.29 -2.66
N LYS A 573 16.72 -22.25 -3.92
CA LYS A 573 15.79 -22.02 -5.03
C LYS A 573 14.54 -22.91 -4.98
N GLU A 574 14.72 -24.21 -4.94
CA GLU A 574 13.61 -25.17 -4.96
C GLU A 574 12.75 -25.07 -3.70
N LYS A 575 13.40 -24.92 -2.55
CA LYS A 575 12.73 -24.81 -1.27
C LYS A 575 11.89 -23.55 -1.16
N VAL A 576 12.43 -22.41 -1.61
CA VAL A 576 11.73 -21.13 -1.59
C VAL A 576 10.52 -21.18 -2.51
N GLU A 577 10.66 -21.68 -3.73
CA GLU A 577 9.53 -21.82 -4.66
C GLU A 577 8.42 -22.68 -4.05
N GLN A 578 8.77 -23.81 -3.47
CA GLN A 578 7.82 -24.71 -2.82
C GLN A 578 7.06 -24.00 -1.69
N ILE A 579 7.77 -23.34 -0.78
CA ILE A 579 7.16 -22.65 0.36
C ILE A 579 6.23 -21.53 -0.11
N VAL A 580 6.72 -20.68 -1.02
CA VAL A 580 5.97 -19.51 -1.48
C VAL A 580 4.69 -19.93 -2.19
N VAL A 581 4.78 -20.85 -3.14
CA VAL A 581 3.62 -21.33 -3.89
C VAL A 581 2.62 -22.02 -2.96
N GLU A 582 3.07 -22.90 -2.08
CA GLU A 582 2.19 -23.57 -1.11
C GLU A 582 1.43 -22.56 -0.23
N GLU A 583 2.15 -21.60 0.36
CA GLU A 583 1.54 -20.66 1.28
C GLU A 583 0.61 -19.67 0.57
N MET A 584 0.93 -19.27 -0.65
CA MET A 584 0.03 -18.44 -1.44
C MET A 584 -1.26 -19.21 -1.80
N GLN A 585 -1.14 -20.43 -2.26
CA GLN A 585 -2.29 -21.25 -2.68
C GLN A 585 -3.16 -21.70 -1.50
N ASN A 586 -2.58 -21.83 -0.31
CA ASN A 586 -3.28 -22.26 0.89
C ASN A 586 -3.63 -21.11 1.86
N ALA A 587 -3.41 -19.85 1.45
CA ALA A 587 -3.66 -18.70 2.32
C ALA A 587 -5.12 -18.58 2.75
N TYR A 588 -6.05 -18.97 1.90
CA TYR A 588 -7.47 -19.02 2.20
C TYR A 588 -8.14 -20.07 1.31
N GLN A 589 -9.08 -20.82 1.86
CA GLN A 589 -9.81 -21.83 1.10
C GLN A 589 -11.08 -21.23 0.47
N LEU A 590 -11.01 -20.94 -0.83
CA LEU A 590 -12.16 -20.55 -1.63
C LEU A 590 -12.90 -21.78 -2.17
N ASN A 591 -14.07 -21.59 -2.74
CA ASN A 591 -14.81 -22.63 -3.46
C ASN A 591 -14.11 -23.04 -4.76
N VAL A 592 -13.14 -22.25 -5.20
CA VAL A 592 -12.28 -22.52 -6.36
C VAL A 592 -10.82 -22.48 -5.89
N PRO A 593 -9.90 -23.18 -6.57
CA PRO A 593 -8.50 -23.15 -6.14
C PRO A 593 -7.87 -21.77 -6.31
N LEU A 594 -7.01 -21.37 -5.38
CA LEU A 594 -6.09 -20.27 -5.57
C LEU A 594 -4.86 -20.82 -6.31
N VAL A 595 -4.41 -20.13 -7.33
CA VAL A 595 -3.25 -20.53 -8.13
C VAL A 595 -2.22 -19.40 -8.11
N ALA A 596 -0.97 -19.75 -7.81
CA ALA A 596 0.16 -18.84 -7.84
C ALA A 596 1.11 -19.26 -8.97
N ASP A 597 1.45 -18.29 -9.82
CA ASP A 597 2.41 -18.47 -10.90
C ASP A 597 3.78 -17.99 -10.44
N ALA A 598 4.82 -18.78 -10.70
CA ALA A 598 6.18 -18.51 -10.27
C ALA A 598 7.11 -18.26 -11.45
N GLY A 599 8.04 -17.34 -11.29
CA GLY A 599 9.05 -17.03 -12.32
C GLY A 599 10.40 -16.68 -11.70
N TRP A 600 11.46 -16.97 -12.44
CA TRP A 600 12.85 -16.77 -12.05
C TRP A 600 13.60 -15.94 -13.06
N GLY A 601 14.56 -15.17 -12.61
CA GLY A 601 15.42 -14.40 -13.49
C GLY A 601 16.53 -13.67 -12.74
N ASN A 602 17.23 -12.82 -13.46
CA ASN A 602 18.31 -12.00 -12.91
C ASN A 602 17.84 -10.59 -12.53
N ASN A 603 16.59 -10.29 -12.81
CA ASN A 603 15.96 -9.02 -12.48
C ASN A 603 14.44 -9.21 -12.41
N TRP A 604 13.74 -8.18 -11.98
CA TRP A 604 12.29 -8.23 -11.82
C TRP A 604 11.55 -8.48 -13.15
N LEU A 605 12.03 -7.87 -14.25
CA LEU A 605 11.40 -8.08 -15.56
C LEU A 605 11.49 -9.53 -16.01
N GLU A 606 12.67 -10.15 -15.91
CA GLU A 606 12.87 -11.55 -16.31
C GLU A 606 12.05 -12.54 -15.48
N ALA A 607 11.90 -12.25 -14.19
CA ALA A 607 11.17 -13.12 -13.27
C ALA A 607 9.65 -13.01 -13.41
N HIS A 608 9.18 -11.93 -13.96
CA HIS A 608 7.73 -11.65 -14.06
C HIS A 608 7.04 -12.42 -15.20
#